data_806ff9f924576e4058da35c418c372ec
#
_entry.id   806ff9f924576e4058da35c418c372ec
#
_cell.length_a   1.000
_cell.length_b   1.000
_cell.length_c   1.000
_cell.angle_alpha   90.00
_cell.angle_beta   90.00
_cell.angle_gamma   90.00
#
_symmetry.space_group_name_H-M   'P 1'
#
loop_
_entity.id
_entity.type
_entity.pdbx_description
1 polymer ?
#
loop_
_entity_poly.entity_id
_entity_poly.type
_entity_poly.pdbx_seq_one_letter_code
_entity_poly.pdbx_strand_id
1 'polypeptide(L)'
;LFFRGFIKGDVITTYFNFILAIFIFASLSFTLGTYRVDSIVGEVIDGSPADKAGFLIGDRILTMDNKDVSDFNDLRRYIALRSGSNIITKIERNESNFELIIKPERKFEKDLIGGVSSSGKIGIGLSDPIAITKLEYNFFEAIVYGYKELISSISMTGYYIGRVMKGEEDGKELGSIIKIATVSGKVAVDAVNGNTTIPDQLKELSLRLLTIGASLSVALGVANLMPIPMLDGGHLVYYGYEAIVGRPLSQKKQEIGFQLGLAILFTLFVVLTLNDISYVSSIFS
;
A
#
# COMPACT_ATOMS: atom_id res chain seq x y z
N LEU A 1 -4.54 31.03 -14.21
CA LEU A 1 -5.32 30.92 -12.95
C LEU A 1 -4.97 29.62 -12.21
N PHE A 2 -4.93 28.46 -12.88
CA PHE A 2 -4.48 27.18 -12.31
C PHE A 2 -3.07 27.29 -11.66
N PHE A 3 -2.14 27.97 -12.31
CA PHE A 3 -0.79 28.25 -11.78
C PHE A 3 -0.76 29.15 -10.54
N ARG A 4 -1.77 30.02 -10.34
CA ARG A 4 -1.82 30.92 -9.18
C ARG A 4 -2.16 30.20 -7.86
N GLY A 5 -3.01 29.17 -7.90
CA GLY A 5 -3.29 28.31 -6.75
C GLY A 5 -2.11 27.42 -6.37
N PHE A 6 -1.41 26.92 -7.40
CA PHE A 6 -0.17 26.14 -7.24
C PHE A 6 0.94 26.94 -6.53
N ILE A 7 1.04 28.24 -6.83
CA ILE A 7 2.03 29.18 -6.25
C ILE A 7 1.61 29.61 -4.82
N LYS A 8 0.32 29.51 -4.44
CA LYS A 8 -0.17 29.94 -3.12
C LYS A 8 0.08 28.94 -1.98
N GLY A 9 0.71 27.84 -2.24
CA GLY A 9 1.11 26.89 -1.18
C GLY A 9 0.05 25.85 -0.81
N ASP A 10 -1.13 25.89 -1.43
CA ASP A 10 -2.28 25.04 -1.06
C ASP A 10 -2.09 23.54 -1.37
N VAL A 11 -1.05 23.18 -2.15
CA VAL A 11 -0.74 21.77 -2.54
C VAL A 11 0.71 21.38 -2.16
N ILE A 12 1.42 22.30 -1.54
CA ILE A 12 2.85 22.11 -1.19
C ILE A 12 3.02 20.92 -0.24
N THR A 13 2.13 20.74 0.73
CA THR A 13 2.20 19.68 1.73
C THR A 13 2.14 18.30 1.08
N THR A 14 1.27 18.11 0.11
CA THR A 14 1.16 16.85 -0.67
C THR A 14 2.45 16.54 -1.41
N TYR A 15 3.05 17.54 -2.10
CA TYR A 15 4.32 17.33 -2.81
C TYR A 15 5.46 17.01 -1.87
N PHE A 16 5.57 17.68 -0.74
CA PHE A 16 6.59 17.38 0.26
C PHE A 16 6.47 15.94 0.78
N ASN A 17 5.27 15.47 1.06
CA ASN A 17 5.04 14.11 1.49
C ASN A 17 5.50 13.09 0.43
N PHE A 18 5.20 13.31 -0.84
CA PHE A 18 5.63 12.41 -1.91
C PHE A 18 7.14 12.48 -2.15
N ILE A 19 7.74 13.68 -2.14
CA ILE A 19 9.19 13.85 -2.26
C ILE A 19 9.90 13.16 -1.10
N LEU A 20 9.41 13.32 0.13
CA LEU A 20 9.97 12.66 1.31
C LEU A 20 9.89 11.14 1.19
N ALA A 21 8.77 10.60 0.74
CA ALA A 21 8.61 9.17 0.52
C ALA A 21 9.60 8.64 -0.54
N ILE A 22 9.74 9.33 -1.69
CA ILE A 22 10.72 8.97 -2.73
C ILE A 22 12.14 9.00 -2.13
N PHE A 23 12.48 10.04 -1.39
CA PHE A 23 13.79 10.18 -0.78
C PHE A 23 14.12 9.05 0.18
N ILE A 24 13.17 8.67 1.03
CA ILE A 24 13.35 7.56 1.99
C ILE A 24 13.48 6.23 1.24
N PHE A 25 12.58 5.90 0.30
CA PHE A 25 12.67 4.66 -0.48
C PHE A 25 13.97 4.59 -1.29
N ALA A 26 14.37 5.69 -1.93
CA ALA A 26 15.64 5.77 -2.66
C ALA A 26 16.84 5.58 -1.73
N SER A 27 16.85 6.23 -0.57
CA SER A 27 17.94 6.09 0.41
C SER A 27 18.05 4.66 0.93
N LEU A 28 16.93 4.00 1.23
CA LEU A 28 16.91 2.62 1.67
C LEU A 28 17.40 1.66 0.57
N SER A 29 16.94 1.81 -0.66
CA SER A 29 17.36 0.96 -1.77
C SER A 29 18.83 1.19 -2.16
N PHE A 30 19.32 2.44 -2.10
CA PHE A 30 20.72 2.77 -2.36
C PHE A 30 21.67 2.16 -1.32
N THR A 31 21.29 2.21 -0.03
CA THR A 31 22.17 1.78 1.07
C THR A 31 22.11 0.28 1.34
N LEU A 32 20.96 -0.35 1.18
CA LEU A 32 20.72 -1.76 1.52
C LEU A 32 20.57 -2.65 0.28
N GLY A 33 20.24 -2.07 -0.85
CA GLY A 33 19.70 -2.81 -1.99
C GLY A 33 18.27 -3.30 -1.71
N THR A 34 17.75 -4.11 -2.60
CA THR A 34 16.49 -4.84 -2.40
C THR A 34 16.68 -6.33 -2.68
N TYR A 35 15.79 -7.14 -2.17
CA TYR A 35 15.80 -8.58 -2.41
C TYR A 35 14.63 -8.93 -3.32
N ARG A 36 14.94 -9.52 -4.46
CA ARG A 36 13.94 -10.07 -5.38
C ARG A 36 13.85 -11.58 -5.20
N VAL A 37 12.63 -12.06 -5.05
CA VAL A 37 12.32 -13.49 -5.03
C VAL A 37 11.58 -13.81 -6.32
N ASP A 38 12.09 -14.75 -7.11
CA ASP A 38 11.47 -15.10 -8.38
C ASP A 38 10.02 -15.56 -8.20
N SER A 39 9.14 -15.14 -9.12
CA SER A 39 7.70 -15.46 -9.11
C SER A 39 7.41 -16.89 -9.61
N ILE A 40 8.14 -17.88 -9.06
CA ILE A 40 7.99 -19.30 -9.38
C ILE A 40 7.17 -19.98 -8.30
N VAL A 41 6.16 -20.74 -8.71
CA VAL A 41 5.30 -21.53 -7.82
C VAL A 41 6.11 -22.72 -7.31
N GLY A 42 6.39 -22.75 -6.01
CA GLY A 42 7.11 -23.88 -5.36
C GLY A 42 6.20 -24.85 -4.65
N GLU A 43 5.01 -24.42 -4.26
CA GLU A 43 4.01 -25.23 -3.62
C GLU A 43 2.62 -24.81 -4.09
N VAL A 44 1.72 -25.77 -4.24
CA VAL A 44 0.28 -25.53 -4.47
C VAL A 44 -0.47 -26.30 -3.40
N ILE A 45 -1.27 -25.59 -2.61
CA ILE A 45 -2.04 -26.20 -1.52
C ILE A 45 -3.29 -26.86 -2.11
N ASP A 46 -3.52 -28.13 -1.81
CA ASP A 46 -4.68 -28.90 -2.28
C ASP A 46 -6.01 -28.22 -1.94
N GLY A 47 -6.92 -28.16 -2.89
CA GLY A 47 -8.23 -27.53 -2.77
C GLY A 47 -8.21 -25.99 -2.73
N SER A 48 -7.02 -25.38 -2.83
CA SER A 48 -6.86 -23.92 -2.86
C SER A 48 -7.39 -23.30 -4.17
N PRO A 49 -7.54 -21.97 -4.24
CA PRO A 49 -7.85 -21.29 -5.49
C PRO A 49 -6.82 -21.54 -6.59
N ALA A 50 -5.53 -21.69 -6.26
CA ALA A 50 -4.49 -21.99 -7.24
C ALA A 50 -4.63 -23.40 -7.82
N ASP A 51 -4.89 -24.40 -6.97
CA ASP A 51 -5.14 -25.77 -7.38
C ASP A 51 -6.35 -25.85 -8.32
N LYS A 52 -7.47 -25.24 -7.92
CA LYS A 52 -8.71 -25.18 -8.74
C LYS A 52 -8.50 -24.44 -10.07
N ALA A 53 -7.59 -23.47 -10.12
CA ALA A 53 -7.25 -22.75 -11.34
C ALA A 53 -6.24 -23.50 -12.23
N GLY A 54 -5.66 -24.60 -11.75
CA GLY A 54 -4.73 -25.44 -12.49
C GLY A 54 -3.28 -24.99 -12.46
N PHE A 55 -2.86 -24.25 -11.43
CA PHE A 55 -1.45 -23.95 -11.18
C PHE A 55 -0.69 -25.23 -10.82
N LEU A 56 0.55 -25.33 -11.27
CA LEU A 56 1.45 -26.43 -10.97
C LEU A 56 2.77 -25.90 -10.38
N ILE A 57 3.44 -26.76 -9.63
CA ILE A 57 4.79 -26.47 -9.17
C ILE A 57 5.72 -26.26 -10.37
N GLY A 58 6.52 -25.21 -10.32
CA GLY A 58 7.42 -24.80 -11.40
C GLY A 58 6.83 -23.76 -12.34
N ASP A 59 5.54 -23.43 -12.26
CA ASP A 59 4.96 -22.33 -13.04
C ASP A 59 5.64 -21.01 -12.69
N ARG A 60 6.10 -20.29 -13.70
CA ARG A 60 6.58 -18.91 -13.54
C ARG A 60 5.46 -17.95 -13.86
N ILE A 61 5.08 -17.11 -12.89
CA ILE A 61 4.03 -16.11 -13.06
C ILE A 61 4.64 -14.89 -13.77
N LEU A 62 4.13 -14.56 -14.96
CA LEU A 62 4.62 -13.47 -15.80
C LEU A 62 3.82 -12.19 -15.58
N THR A 63 2.48 -12.28 -15.66
CA THR A 63 1.62 -11.10 -15.50
C THR A 63 0.35 -11.43 -14.71
N MET A 64 -0.20 -10.42 -14.03
CA MET A 64 -1.56 -10.44 -13.45
C MET A 64 -2.35 -9.23 -13.93
N ASP A 65 -3.51 -9.46 -14.57
CA ASP A 65 -4.33 -8.44 -15.22
C ASP A 65 -3.50 -7.50 -16.11
N ASN A 66 -2.61 -8.09 -16.94
CA ASN A 66 -1.64 -7.41 -17.80
C ASN A 66 -0.58 -6.54 -17.09
N LYS A 67 -0.41 -6.68 -15.77
CA LYS A 67 0.70 -6.08 -15.03
C LYS A 67 1.82 -7.08 -14.87
N ASP A 68 3.03 -6.70 -15.24
CA ASP A 68 4.21 -7.55 -15.08
C ASP A 68 4.45 -7.89 -13.60
N VAL A 69 4.75 -9.15 -13.35
CA VAL A 69 5.09 -9.69 -12.05
C VAL A 69 6.50 -10.27 -12.13
N SER A 70 7.46 -9.55 -11.60
CA SER A 70 8.87 -9.98 -11.57
C SER A 70 9.33 -10.46 -10.20
N ASP A 71 8.55 -10.23 -9.15
CA ASP A 71 8.86 -10.51 -7.76
C ASP A 71 7.67 -11.17 -7.06
N PHE A 72 7.95 -12.21 -6.27
CA PHE A 72 6.93 -12.90 -5.48
C PHE A 72 6.26 -11.99 -4.44
N ASN A 73 6.97 -10.99 -3.93
CA ASN A 73 6.38 -10.02 -3.00
C ASN A 73 5.37 -9.10 -3.70
N ASP A 74 5.64 -8.69 -4.95
CA ASP A 74 4.69 -7.92 -5.75
C ASP A 74 3.44 -8.74 -6.06
N LEU A 75 3.63 -10.02 -6.41
CA LEU A 75 2.57 -11.00 -6.57
C LEU A 75 1.69 -11.07 -5.32
N ARG A 76 2.30 -11.24 -4.17
CA ARG A 76 1.62 -11.35 -2.87
C ARG A 76 0.82 -10.08 -2.54
N ARG A 77 1.43 -8.89 -2.73
CA ARG A 77 0.77 -7.60 -2.53
C ARG A 77 -0.42 -7.43 -3.48
N TYR A 78 -0.27 -7.84 -4.74
CA TYR A 78 -1.33 -7.74 -5.74
C TYR A 78 -2.55 -8.60 -5.39
N ILE A 79 -2.32 -9.86 -5.01
CA ILE A 79 -3.35 -10.84 -4.63
C ILE A 79 -4.05 -10.43 -3.34
N ALA A 80 -3.30 -9.96 -2.34
CA ALA A 80 -3.82 -9.62 -1.01
C ALA A 80 -4.98 -8.63 -1.07
N LEU A 81 -4.92 -7.67 -2.00
CA LEU A 81 -5.95 -6.63 -2.18
C LEU A 81 -7.13 -7.06 -3.06
N ARG A 82 -7.15 -8.30 -3.61
CA ARG A 82 -8.12 -8.73 -4.63
C ARG A 82 -8.93 -9.95 -4.22
N SER A 83 -9.22 -10.07 -2.92
CA SER A 83 -10.10 -11.14 -2.43
C SER A 83 -11.44 -11.12 -3.15
N GLY A 84 -11.87 -12.27 -3.65
CA GLY A 84 -13.15 -12.44 -4.35
C GLY A 84 -13.22 -11.89 -5.78
N SER A 85 -12.17 -11.26 -6.31
CA SER A 85 -12.09 -10.75 -7.69
C SER A 85 -11.40 -11.78 -8.59
N ASN A 86 -11.87 -11.95 -9.84
CA ASN A 86 -11.16 -12.75 -10.81
C ASN A 86 -9.92 -12.02 -11.29
N ILE A 87 -8.78 -12.71 -11.34
CA ILE A 87 -7.50 -12.20 -11.82
C ILE A 87 -7.09 -13.06 -13.02
N ILE A 88 -6.82 -12.42 -14.15
CA ILE A 88 -6.25 -13.08 -15.33
C ILE A 88 -4.74 -13.16 -15.13
N THR A 89 -4.21 -14.38 -15.04
CA THR A 89 -2.80 -14.62 -14.77
C THR A 89 -2.15 -15.33 -15.95
N LYS A 90 -1.09 -14.74 -16.52
CA LYS A 90 -0.26 -15.41 -17.52
C LYS A 90 0.92 -16.07 -16.83
N ILE A 91 1.12 -17.33 -17.14
CA ILE A 91 2.21 -18.15 -16.61
C ILE A 91 3.04 -18.73 -17.74
N GLU A 92 4.30 -19.02 -17.46
CA GLU A 92 5.17 -19.84 -18.29
C GLU A 92 5.33 -21.21 -17.63
N ARG A 93 5.04 -22.25 -18.39
CA ARG A 93 5.17 -23.66 -18.00
C ARG A 93 5.82 -24.44 -19.14
N ASN A 94 6.99 -25.04 -18.90
CA ASN A 94 7.73 -25.77 -19.93
C ASN A 94 7.93 -24.96 -21.22
N GLU A 95 8.41 -23.70 -21.09
CA GLU A 95 8.65 -22.74 -22.19
C GLU A 95 7.39 -22.36 -23.00
N SER A 96 6.22 -22.71 -22.52
CA SER A 96 4.94 -22.36 -23.15
C SER A 96 4.12 -21.44 -22.23
N ASN A 97 3.45 -20.47 -22.84
CA ASN A 97 2.62 -19.53 -22.09
C ASN A 97 1.17 -20.03 -21.97
N PHE A 98 0.64 -19.94 -20.77
CA PHE A 98 -0.76 -20.26 -20.48
C PHE A 98 -1.44 -19.09 -19.79
N GLU A 99 -2.75 -19.01 -19.95
CA GLU A 99 -3.57 -18.03 -19.24
C GLU A 99 -4.51 -18.77 -18.30
N LEU A 100 -4.44 -18.41 -17.02
CA LEU A 100 -5.27 -18.99 -15.96
C LEU A 100 -6.09 -17.87 -15.32
N ILE A 101 -7.34 -18.18 -14.95
CA ILE A 101 -8.20 -17.27 -14.19
C ILE A 101 -8.23 -17.76 -12.76
N ILE A 102 -7.78 -16.92 -11.82
CA ILE A 102 -7.75 -17.24 -10.41
C ILE A 102 -8.59 -16.26 -9.61
N LYS A 103 -9.30 -16.76 -8.59
CA LYS A 103 -10.12 -15.96 -7.68
C LYS A 103 -9.60 -16.12 -6.25
N PRO A 104 -8.82 -15.16 -5.70
CA PRO A 104 -8.31 -15.27 -4.35
C PRO A 104 -9.43 -15.37 -3.32
N GLU A 105 -9.26 -16.26 -2.34
CA GLU A 105 -10.15 -16.37 -1.19
C GLU A 105 -9.76 -15.36 -0.12
N ARG A 106 -10.75 -14.78 0.58
CA ARG A 106 -10.51 -13.96 1.76
C ARG A 106 -10.13 -14.85 2.93
N LYS A 107 -8.93 -14.63 3.48
CA LYS A 107 -8.48 -15.30 4.70
C LYS A 107 -8.24 -14.27 5.80
N PHE A 108 -8.65 -14.63 7.01
CA PHE A 108 -8.36 -13.86 8.22
C PHE A 108 -7.20 -14.53 8.93
N GLU A 109 -6.11 -13.80 9.10
CA GLU A 109 -4.89 -14.30 9.73
C GLU A 109 -4.38 -13.30 10.76
N LYS A 110 -3.69 -13.80 11.77
CA LYS A 110 -2.94 -12.90 12.66
C LYS A 110 -1.77 -12.33 11.87
N ASP A 111 -1.67 -11.00 11.88
CA ASP A 111 -0.53 -10.31 11.28
C ASP A 111 0.72 -10.42 12.17
N LEU A 112 1.83 -9.82 11.73
CA LEU A 112 3.12 -9.88 12.43
C LEU A 112 3.07 -9.34 13.87
N ILE A 113 2.07 -8.54 14.20
CA ILE A 113 1.90 -7.96 15.52
C ILE A 113 0.77 -8.60 16.34
N GLY A 114 0.15 -9.65 15.79
CA GLY A 114 -0.89 -10.45 16.45
C GLY A 114 -2.32 -9.93 16.26
N GLY A 115 -2.50 -8.81 15.54
CA GLY A 115 -3.83 -8.31 15.16
C GLY A 115 -4.42 -9.16 14.04
N VAL A 116 -5.75 -9.28 13.98
CA VAL A 116 -6.43 -9.99 12.90
C VAL A 116 -6.59 -9.06 11.71
N SER A 117 -6.00 -9.45 10.59
CA SER A 117 -6.16 -8.77 9.31
C SER A 117 -6.73 -9.72 8.24
N SER A 118 -7.36 -9.16 7.22
CA SER A 118 -7.92 -9.94 6.10
C SER A 118 -7.15 -9.68 4.82
N SER A 119 -6.84 -10.74 4.07
CA SER A 119 -6.17 -10.63 2.78
C SER A 119 -6.63 -11.69 1.81
N GLY A 120 -6.50 -11.39 0.52
CA GLY A 120 -6.69 -12.38 -0.53
C GLY A 120 -5.55 -13.40 -0.52
N LYS A 121 -5.86 -14.69 -0.63
CA LYS A 121 -4.90 -15.79 -0.73
C LYS A 121 -5.29 -16.71 -1.86
N ILE A 122 -4.27 -17.27 -2.52
CA ILE A 122 -4.48 -18.24 -3.62
C ILE A 122 -3.94 -19.63 -3.30
N GLY A 123 -3.13 -19.77 -2.25
CA GLY A 123 -2.60 -21.07 -1.81
C GLY A 123 -1.41 -21.54 -2.63
N ILE A 124 -0.49 -20.64 -2.97
CA ILE A 124 0.83 -20.97 -3.50
C ILE A 124 1.91 -20.64 -2.48
N GLY A 125 2.98 -21.43 -2.48
CA GLY A 125 4.20 -21.23 -1.71
C GLY A 125 5.40 -20.92 -2.59
N LEU A 126 6.50 -20.52 -1.94
CA LEU A 126 7.80 -20.30 -2.59
C LEU A 126 8.45 -21.64 -2.99
N SER A 127 9.28 -21.61 -4.03
CA SER A 127 10.11 -22.75 -4.41
C SER A 127 11.19 -23.03 -3.34
N ASP A 128 11.55 -24.29 -3.19
CA ASP A 128 12.69 -24.69 -2.36
C ASP A 128 13.78 -25.32 -3.26
N PRO A 129 15.02 -24.81 -3.31
CA PRO A 129 15.49 -23.62 -2.58
C PRO A 129 14.92 -22.30 -3.12
N ILE A 130 14.72 -21.34 -2.22
CA ILE A 130 14.23 -20.01 -2.58
C ILE A 130 15.31 -19.26 -3.38
N ALA A 131 15.02 -18.94 -4.62
CA ALA A 131 15.90 -18.11 -5.45
C ALA A 131 15.77 -16.63 -5.03
N ILE A 132 16.69 -16.18 -4.17
CA ILE A 132 16.76 -14.78 -3.72
C ILE A 132 17.92 -14.10 -4.43
N THR A 133 17.61 -13.05 -5.19
CA THR A 133 18.62 -12.21 -5.84
C THR A 133 18.66 -10.86 -5.14
N LYS A 134 19.85 -10.49 -4.62
CA LYS A 134 20.07 -9.12 -4.12
C LYS A 134 20.28 -8.18 -5.31
N LEU A 135 19.48 -7.12 -5.37
CA LEU A 135 19.62 -6.05 -6.34
C LEU A 135 20.28 -4.85 -5.64
N GLU A 136 21.37 -4.39 -6.19
CA GLU A 136 22.07 -3.18 -5.75
C GLU A 136 21.81 -2.06 -6.76
N TYR A 137 21.61 -0.85 -6.29
CA TYR A 137 21.21 0.29 -7.11
C TYR A 137 22.29 1.37 -7.04
N ASN A 138 22.64 1.94 -8.19
CA ASN A 138 23.34 3.22 -8.20
C ASN A 138 22.40 4.36 -7.81
N PHE A 139 22.95 5.56 -7.61
CA PHE A 139 22.19 6.73 -7.13
C PHE A 139 20.93 7.03 -7.99
N PHE A 140 21.08 7.01 -9.31
CA PHE A 140 19.95 7.32 -10.21
C PHE A 140 18.92 6.18 -10.25
N GLU A 141 19.37 4.94 -10.26
CA GLU A 141 18.49 3.76 -10.19
C GLU A 141 17.70 3.74 -8.89
N ALA A 142 18.30 4.12 -7.77
CA ALA A 142 17.64 4.22 -6.48
C ALA A 142 16.52 5.26 -6.49
N ILE A 143 16.73 6.43 -7.13
CA ILE A 143 15.68 7.45 -7.29
C ILE A 143 14.51 6.90 -8.13
N VAL A 144 14.83 6.21 -9.24
CA VAL A 144 13.81 5.58 -10.10
C VAL A 144 13.04 4.50 -9.33
N TYR A 145 13.74 3.70 -8.52
CA TYR A 145 13.11 2.72 -7.63
C TYR A 145 12.16 3.39 -6.63
N GLY A 146 12.62 4.42 -5.92
CA GLY A 146 11.80 5.17 -4.96
C GLY A 146 10.54 5.77 -5.60
N TYR A 147 10.67 6.32 -6.82
CA TYR A 147 9.52 6.79 -7.59
C TYR A 147 8.54 5.67 -7.95
N LYS A 148 9.05 4.52 -8.42
CA LYS A 148 8.21 3.35 -8.74
C LYS A 148 7.47 2.83 -7.51
N GLU A 149 8.14 2.76 -6.35
CA GLU A 149 7.53 2.32 -5.09
C GLU A 149 6.45 3.29 -4.61
N LEU A 150 6.66 4.61 -4.77
CA LEU A 150 5.64 5.63 -4.52
C LEU A 150 4.40 5.40 -5.40
N ILE A 151 4.56 5.26 -6.72
CA ILE A 151 3.45 5.06 -7.66
C ILE A 151 2.72 3.75 -7.36
N SER A 152 3.46 2.68 -7.06
CA SER A 152 2.90 1.39 -6.64
C SER A 152 2.02 1.56 -5.39
N SER A 153 2.55 2.21 -4.36
CA SER A 153 1.84 2.47 -3.10
C SER A 153 0.57 3.31 -3.30
N ILE A 154 0.65 4.39 -4.11
CA ILE A 154 -0.53 5.21 -4.45
C ILE A 154 -1.58 4.37 -5.18
N SER A 155 -1.16 3.58 -6.18
CA SER A 155 -2.06 2.72 -6.96
C SER A 155 -2.76 1.68 -6.09
N MET A 156 -2.03 1.05 -5.18
CA MET A 156 -2.57 0.05 -4.24
C MET A 156 -3.56 0.68 -3.27
N THR A 157 -3.22 1.84 -2.69
CA THR A 157 -4.10 2.58 -1.78
C THR A 157 -5.38 3.01 -2.50
N GLY A 158 -5.27 3.59 -3.71
CA GLY A 158 -6.42 4.00 -4.50
C GLY A 158 -7.31 2.83 -4.91
N TYR A 159 -6.71 1.68 -5.25
CA TYR A 159 -7.45 0.45 -5.55
C TYR A 159 -8.23 -0.04 -4.33
N TYR A 160 -7.60 -0.09 -3.15
CA TYR A 160 -8.25 -0.51 -1.91
C TYR A 160 -9.41 0.41 -1.52
N ILE A 161 -9.19 1.74 -1.56
CA ILE A 161 -10.25 2.73 -1.31
C ILE A 161 -11.42 2.53 -2.30
N GLY A 162 -11.12 2.30 -3.58
CA GLY A 162 -12.14 2.02 -4.58
C GLY A 162 -12.98 0.78 -4.26
N ARG A 163 -12.39 -0.28 -3.70
CA ARG A 163 -13.09 -1.48 -3.24
C ARG A 163 -13.98 -1.22 -2.01
N VAL A 164 -13.46 -0.43 -1.06
CA VAL A 164 -14.26 -0.01 0.11
C VAL A 164 -15.48 0.79 -0.32
N MET A 165 -15.32 1.74 -1.26
CA MET A 165 -16.44 2.54 -1.81
C MET A 165 -17.48 1.69 -2.54
N LYS A 166 -17.08 0.56 -3.14
CA LYS A 166 -18.00 -0.40 -3.78
C LYS A 166 -18.64 -1.38 -2.80
N GLY A 167 -18.24 -1.35 -1.51
CA GLY A 167 -18.70 -2.31 -0.50
C GLY A 167 -18.10 -3.72 -0.66
N GLU A 168 -17.01 -3.86 -1.42
CA GLU A 168 -16.29 -5.13 -1.59
C GLU A 168 -15.32 -5.39 -0.45
N GLU A 169 -14.94 -4.35 0.30
CA GLU A 169 -14.08 -4.40 1.49
C GLU A 169 -14.70 -3.58 2.63
N ASP A 170 -14.44 -3.99 3.87
CA ASP A 170 -15.03 -3.37 5.06
C ASP A 170 -14.24 -2.16 5.62
N GLY A 171 -13.11 -1.82 4.99
CA GLY A 171 -12.28 -0.69 5.38
C GLY A 171 -11.42 -0.90 6.64
N LYS A 172 -11.44 -2.09 7.26
CA LYS A 172 -10.67 -2.37 8.50
C LYS A 172 -9.15 -2.32 8.31
N GLU A 173 -8.67 -2.45 7.09
CA GLU A 173 -7.24 -2.31 6.79
C GLU A 173 -6.80 -0.83 6.73
N LEU A 174 -7.75 0.12 6.62
CA LEU A 174 -7.45 1.54 6.80
C LEU A 174 -7.21 1.80 8.30
N GLY A 175 -5.96 2.02 8.68
CA GLY A 175 -5.58 2.28 10.06
C GLY A 175 -5.79 3.73 10.46
N SER A 176 -6.14 3.96 11.71
CA SER A 176 -6.08 5.28 12.35
C SER A 176 -4.73 5.49 13.05
N ILE A 177 -4.61 6.61 13.73
CA ILE A 177 -3.45 6.94 14.57
C ILE A 177 -3.16 5.84 15.60
N ILE A 178 -4.20 5.18 16.14
CA ILE A 178 -4.06 4.11 17.14
C ILE A 178 -3.37 2.88 16.53
N LYS A 179 -3.82 2.42 15.37
CA LYS A 179 -3.21 1.28 14.65
C LYS A 179 -1.75 1.60 14.30
N ILE A 180 -1.49 2.79 13.75
CA ILE A 180 -0.14 3.24 13.41
C ILE A 180 0.77 3.24 14.65
N ALA A 181 0.31 3.82 15.77
CA ALA A 181 1.08 3.87 17.02
C ALA A 181 1.36 2.46 17.57
N THR A 182 0.36 1.56 17.52
CA THR A 182 0.50 0.17 17.98
C THR A 182 1.50 -0.61 17.12
N VAL A 183 1.39 -0.51 15.80
CA VAL A 183 2.32 -1.14 14.86
C VAL A 183 3.74 -0.62 15.07
N SER A 184 3.91 0.70 15.11
CA SER A 184 5.22 1.34 15.30
C SER A 184 5.83 0.98 16.65
N GLY A 185 5.03 0.95 17.73
CA GLY A 185 5.47 0.57 19.05
C GLY A 185 5.94 -0.88 19.11
N LYS A 186 5.18 -1.81 18.54
CA LYS A 186 5.57 -3.23 18.50
C LYS A 186 6.80 -3.48 17.65
N VAL A 187 6.87 -2.86 16.47
CA VAL A 187 8.07 -2.90 15.61
C VAL A 187 9.31 -2.41 16.35
N ALA A 188 9.18 -1.35 17.17
CA ALA A 188 10.26 -0.84 18.01
C ALA A 188 10.66 -1.84 19.10
N VAL A 189 9.69 -2.43 19.79
CA VAL A 189 9.94 -3.44 20.84
C VAL A 189 10.61 -4.68 20.24
N ASP A 190 10.12 -5.18 19.10
CA ASP A 190 10.68 -6.37 18.44
C ASP A 190 12.11 -6.12 17.92
N ALA A 191 12.42 -4.92 17.46
CA ALA A 191 13.77 -4.54 17.03
C ALA A 191 14.77 -4.51 18.20
N VAL A 192 14.32 -4.13 19.39
CA VAL A 192 15.18 -4.03 20.58
C VAL A 192 15.31 -5.37 21.34
N ASN A 193 14.31 -6.24 21.25
CA ASN A 193 14.30 -7.54 21.93
C ASN A 193 15.06 -8.64 21.15
N GLY A 194 15.62 -8.34 19.98
CA GLY A 194 16.45 -9.29 19.22
C GLY A 194 17.73 -9.67 19.95
N ASN A 195 18.18 -10.92 19.80
CA ASN A 195 19.45 -11.43 20.36
C ASN A 195 20.68 -10.93 19.56
N THR A 196 20.67 -9.67 19.16
CA THR A 196 21.73 -9.02 18.36
C THR A 196 22.42 -7.92 19.16
N THR A 197 23.52 -7.40 18.64
CA THR A 197 24.25 -6.31 19.32
C THR A 197 23.43 -5.01 19.34
N ILE A 198 23.67 -4.14 20.32
CA ILE A 198 22.98 -2.84 20.41
C ILE A 198 23.08 -2.01 19.12
N PRO A 199 24.23 -1.91 18.43
CA PRO A 199 24.32 -1.22 17.14
C PRO A 199 23.42 -1.83 16.06
N ASP A 200 23.30 -3.17 15.99
CA ASP A 200 22.44 -3.86 15.03
C ASP A 200 20.96 -3.61 15.33
N GLN A 201 20.58 -3.65 16.62
CA GLN A 201 19.21 -3.32 17.06
C GLN A 201 18.83 -1.89 16.68
N LEU A 202 19.72 -0.92 16.92
CA LEU A 202 19.48 0.49 16.55
C LEU A 202 19.38 0.67 15.04
N LYS A 203 20.21 -0.04 14.28
CA LYS A 203 20.15 -0.04 12.81
C LYS A 203 18.80 -0.59 12.32
N GLU A 204 18.40 -1.76 12.81
CA GLU A 204 17.14 -2.39 12.43
C GLU A 204 15.93 -1.52 12.80
N LEU A 205 15.92 -0.96 14.02
CA LEU A 205 14.89 -0.02 14.46
C LEU A 205 14.79 1.20 13.53
N SER A 206 15.94 1.80 13.21
CA SER A 206 15.99 2.97 12.32
C SER A 206 15.42 2.65 10.93
N LEU A 207 15.78 1.51 10.35
CA LEU A 207 15.31 1.07 9.03
C LEU A 207 13.80 0.83 9.02
N ARG A 208 13.28 0.17 10.04
CA ARG A 208 11.83 -0.10 10.18
C ARG A 208 11.04 1.19 10.38
N LEU A 209 11.54 2.12 11.21
CA LEU A 209 10.91 3.43 11.42
C LEU A 209 10.94 4.29 10.15
N LEU A 210 12.03 4.27 9.38
CA LEU A 210 12.11 4.95 8.09
C LEU A 210 11.08 4.38 7.10
N THR A 211 10.95 3.06 7.02
CA THR A 211 9.96 2.42 6.15
C THR A 211 8.52 2.79 6.53
N ILE A 212 8.20 2.80 7.84
CA ILE A 212 6.91 3.27 8.34
C ILE A 212 6.71 4.75 7.99
N GLY A 213 7.74 5.58 8.20
CA GLY A 213 7.72 7.01 7.86
C GLY A 213 7.45 7.27 6.37
N ALA A 214 8.07 6.49 5.47
CA ALA A 214 7.79 6.56 4.04
C ALA A 214 6.34 6.20 3.73
N SER A 215 5.85 5.10 4.30
CA SER A 215 4.47 4.65 4.10
C SER A 215 3.44 5.68 4.61
N LEU A 216 3.71 6.29 5.78
CA LEU A 216 2.89 7.37 6.32
C LEU A 216 2.91 8.62 5.44
N SER A 217 4.08 8.99 4.90
CA SER A 217 4.21 10.10 3.96
C SER A 217 3.36 9.87 2.71
N VAL A 218 3.38 8.64 2.15
CA VAL A 218 2.51 8.29 1.02
C VAL A 218 1.04 8.38 1.42
N ALA A 219 0.65 7.81 2.56
CA ALA A 219 -0.74 7.81 3.03
C ALA A 219 -1.27 9.23 3.26
N LEU A 220 -0.47 10.12 3.87
CA LEU A 220 -0.81 11.52 4.06
C LEU A 220 -0.91 12.27 2.73
N GLY A 221 0.00 12.01 1.79
CA GLY A 221 -0.06 12.59 0.45
C GLY A 221 -1.33 12.18 -0.30
N VAL A 222 -1.68 10.89 -0.25
CA VAL A 222 -2.92 10.36 -0.87
C VAL A 222 -4.17 10.93 -0.18
N ALA A 223 -4.19 10.95 1.16
CA ALA A 223 -5.30 11.52 1.91
C ALA A 223 -5.53 12.99 1.55
N ASN A 224 -4.45 13.77 1.47
CA ASN A 224 -4.54 15.19 1.08
C ASN A 224 -5.04 15.40 -0.35
N LEU A 225 -4.84 14.45 -1.27
CA LEU A 225 -5.39 14.50 -2.63
C LEU A 225 -6.87 14.12 -2.73
N MET A 226 -7.48 13.62 -1.65
CA MET A 226 -8.91 13.33 -1.67
C MET A 226 -9.74 14.59 -1.95
N PRO A 227 -10.84 14.50 -2.73
CA PRO A 227 -11.68 15.66 -3.07
C PRO A 227 -12.56 16.07 -1.87
N ILE A 228 -11.96 16.23 -0.70
CA ILE A 228 -12.61 16.65 0.54
C ILE A 228 -12.28 18.12 0.77
N PRO A 229 -13.28 19.03 0.80
CA PRO A 229 -13.06 20.42 1.17
C PRO A 229 -12.37 20.50 2.55
N MET A 230 -11.27 21.20 2.66
CA MET A 230 -10.27 21.33 3.72
C MET A 230 -8.92 20.69 3.38
N LEU A 231 -8.88 19.69 2.49
CA LEU A 231 -7.66 19.06 2.03
C LEU A 231 -7.20 19.69 0.72
N ASP A 232 -5.95 19.47 0.35
CA ASP A 232 -5.35 20.00 -0.88
C ASP A 232 -6.19 19.60 -2.12
N GLY A 233 -6.72 18.36 -2.14
CA GLY A 233 -7.61 17.86 -3.20
C GLY A 233 -8.94 18.63 -3.31
N GLY A 234 -9.48 19.10 -2.20
CA GLY A 234 -10.66 19.97 -2.20
C GLY A 234 -10.39 21.33 -2.85
N HIS A 235 -9.21 21.91 -2.61
CA HIS A 235 -8.77 23.12 -3.29
C HIS A 235 -8.60 22.89 -4.80
N LEU A 236 -8.06 21.73 -5.20
CA LEU A 236 -7.98 21.36 -6.62
C LEU A 236 -9.35 21.28 -7.29
N VAL A 237 -10.39 20.79 -6.60
CA VAL A 237 -11.77 20.80 -7.09
C VAL A 237 -12.28 22.21 -7.26
N TYR A 238 -12.00 23.14 -6.32
CA TYR A 238 -12.38 24.55 -6.45
C TYR A 238 -11.69 25.24 -7.63
N TYR A 239 -10.40 24.98 -7.85
CA TYR A 239 -9.66 25.49 -9.00
C TYR A 239 -10.18 24.90 -10.32
N GLY A 240 -10.53 23.61 -10.33
CA GLY A 240 -11.16 22.96 -11.48
C GLY A 240 -12.51 23.61 -11.82
N TYR A 241 -13.34 23.89 -10.83
CA TYR A 241 -14.60 24.63 -11.01
C TYR A 241 -14.35 26.03 -11.59
N GLU A 242 -13.41 26.78 -11.03
CA GLU A 242 -13.06 28.13 -11.51
C GLU A 242 -12.56 28.10 -12.96
N ALA A 243 -11.77 27.11 -13.32
CA ALA A 243 -11.26 26.94 -14.68
C ALA A 243 -12.38 26.69 -15.70
N ILE A 244 -13.44 25.94 -15.33
CA ILE A 244 -14.58 25.62 -16.20
C ILE A 244 -15.57 26.78 -16.27
N VAL A 245 -15.89 27.38 -15.12
CA VAL A 245 -16.99 28.40 -15.02
C VAL A 245 -16.47 29.83 -15.25
N GLY A 246 -15.13 30.02 -15.21
CA GLY A 246 -14.48 31.32 -15.41
C GLY A 246 -14.56 32.27 -14.21
N ARG A 247 -15.12 31.85 -13.09
CA ARG A 247 -15.20 32.62 -11.83
C ARG A 247 -15.02 31.71 -10.60
N PRO A 248 -14.42 32.23 -9.52
CA PRO A 248 -14.27 31.48 -8.29
C PRO A 248 -15.62 31.17 -7.62
N LEU A 249 -15.66 30.11 -6.84
CA LEU A 249 -16.78 29.82 -5.97
C LEU A 249 -17.00 30.97 -4.97
N SER A 250 -18.27 31.31 -4.74
CA SER A 250 -18.59 32.35 -3.74
C SER A 250 -18.13 31.93 -2.34
N GLN A 251 -17.73 32.89 -1.52
CA GLN A 251 -17.22 32.65 -0.17
C GLN A 251 -18.17 31.80 0.69
N LYS A 252 -19.48 32.05 0.59
CA LYS A 252 -20.51 31.27 1.30
C LYS A 252 -20.49 29.78 0.88
N LYS A 253 -20.30 29.48 -0.42
CA LYS A 253 -20.22 28.09 -0.89
C LYS A 253 -18.92 27.39 -0.45
N GLN A 254 -17.80 28.14 -0.41
CA GLN A 254 -16.54 27.62 0.12
C GLN A 254 -16.67 27.31 1.63
N GLU A 255 -17.34 28.17 2.40
CA GLU A 255 -17.58 27.97 3.83
C GLU A 255 -18.45 26.74 4.10
N ILE A 256 -19.54 26.55 3.34
CA ILE A 256 -20.38 25.35 3.42
C ILE A 256 -19.55 24.10 3.07
N GLY A 257 -18.73 24.18 2.01
CA GLY A 257 -17.82 23.11 1.63
C GLY A 257 -16.86 22.76 2.77
N PHE A 258 -16.26 23.76 3.42
CA PHE A 258 -15.37 23.57 4.56
C PHE A 258 -16.07 22.86 5.73
N GLN A 259 -17.29 23.26 6.09
CA GLN A 259 -18.08 22.62 7.16
C GLN A 259 -18.39 21.15 6.81
N LEU A 260 -18.77 20.87 5.56
CA LEU A 260 -19.00 19.51 5.09
C LEU A 260 -17.71 18.68 5.12
N GLY A 261 -16.60 19.24 4.68
CA GLY A 261 -15.28 18.59 4.74
C GLY A 261 -14.90 18.23 6.18
N LEU A 262 -15.09 19.16 7.12
CA LEU A 262 -14.85 18.93 8.55
C LEU A 262 -15.73 17.79 9.09
N ALA A 263 -17.01 17.77 8.76
CA ALA A 263 -17.92 16.71 9.17
C ALA A 263 -17.50 15.33 8.62
N ILE A 264 -17.10 15.27 7.35
CA ILE A 264 -16.58 14.05 6.73
C ILE A 264 -15.32 13.56 7.44
N LEU A 265 -14.33 14.43 7.65
CA LEU A 265 -13.08 14.08 8.32
C LEU A 265 -13.31 13.62 9.77
N PHE A 266 -14.20 14.29 10.49
CA PHE A 266 -14.57 13.90 11.86
C PHE A 266 -15.24 12.52 11.88
N THR A 267 -16.17 12.27 10.94
CA THR A 267 -16.83 10.95 10.82
C THR A 267 -15.81 9.85 10.50
N LEU A 268 -14.90 10.09 9.52
CA LEU A 268 -13.83 9.15 9.20
C LEU A 268 -12.93 8.89 10.41
N PHE A 269 -12.54 9.94 11.13
CA PHE A 269 -11.73 9.79 12.34
C PHE A 269 -12.42 8.89 13.39
N VAL A 270 -13.72 9.11 13.66
CA VAL A 270 -14.47 8.28 14.61
C VAL A 270 -14.56 6.83 14.13
N VAL A 271 -14.93 6.61 12.86
CA VAL A 271 -15.08 5.26 12.31
C VAL A 271 -13.75 4.50 12.34
N LEU A 272 -12.66 5.12 11.90
CA LEU A 272 -11.33 4.50 11.90
C LEU A 272 -10.85 4.22 13.33
N THR A 273 -11.11 5.13 14.27
CA THR A 273 -10.75 4.93 15.68
C THR A 273 -11.51 3.76 16.30
N LEU A 274 -12.81 3.62 16.03
CA LEU A 274 -13.61 2.49 16.51
C LEU A 274 -13.14 1.16 15.91
N ASN A 275 -12.78 1.16 14.63
CA ASN A 275 -12.17 0.01 13.97
C ASN A 275 -10.86 -0.41 14.65
N ASP A 276 -10.01 0.56 14.98
CA ASP A 276 -8.72 0.29 15.60
C ASP A 276 -8.83 -0.23 17.03
N ILE A 277 -9.83 0.19 17.78
CA ILE A 277 -10.10 -0.36 19.14
C ILE A 277 -10.37 -1.87 19.02
N SER A 278 -11.16 -2.30 18.03
CA SER A 278 -11.43 -3.72 17.77
C SER A 278 -10.16 -4.48 17.36
N TYR A 279 -9.32 -3.86 16.53
CA TYR A 279 -8.04 -4.43 16.10
C TYR A 279 -7.06 -4.57 17.27
N VAL A 280 -6.90 -3.52 18.10
CA VAL A 280 -6.01 -3.54 19.27
C VAL A 280 -6.48 -4.56 20.29
N SER A 281 -7.80 -4.68 20.53
CA SER A 281 -8.32 -5.69 21.45
C SER A 281 -7.99 -7.12 20.99
N SER A 282 -7.91 -7.37 19.68
CA SER A 282 -7.53 -8.69 19.13
C SER A 282 -6.05 -9.04 19.33
N ILE A 283 -5.18 -8.06 19.60
CA ILE A 283 -3.76 -8.30 19.91
C ILE A 283 -3.58 -8.83 21.32
N PHE A 284 -4.44 -8.43 22.24
CA PHE A 284 -4.37 -8.76 23.68
C PHE A 284 -5.31 -9.91 24.09
N SER A 285 -6.11 -10.42 23.17
CA SER A 285 -6.95 -11.61 23.34
C SER A 285 -6.26 -12.87 22.80
#